data_aec42d64be379a95437af3444cfc169d
#
_entry.id   aec42d64be379a95437af3444cfc169d
#
_cell.length_a   1.000
_cell.length_b   1.000
_cell.length_c   1.000
_cell.angle_alpha   90.00
_cell.angle_beta   90.00
_cell.angle_gamma   90.00
#
_symmetry.space_group_name_H-M   'P 1'
#
loop_
_entity.id
_entity.type
_entity.pdbx_description
1 polymer ?
#
loop_
_entity_poly.entity_id
_entity_poly.type
_entity_poly.pdbx_seq_one_letter_code
_entity_poly.pdbx_strand_id
1 'polypeptide(L)'
;ARRAAALVEVAWEPVMPLLDLAEAIEAESFHTEPQWIRRGDVEHELAAATASLDAVVVEGTFRTGAQDHFPLETHVSLALPESDGRILVHSSTQHPSETQAVVAHVLGISLNQVVVQCARMGGGFGGKESQANAWAAIAALGAAKTGRATFVRLDRDRHMTMTGKRHPFLARYRAAMGRDGQLRAFDVALYSDGGWSLDLSDAVTGRAMMHVDNAYFWPAMRVRGQVVRTDKVSQTAFRGFGGPQGVAVAEEVIDRLARAAGLDPHVVRARNLYAAAGEAGTTHYGEEIGDDRLRTIWTDLERSSSFLSRRDDVAAWNASSDAVRRRRRRGIAMTPVKFGISFTTTFLNQAGALVNVLVDGSVQVHHGGTEMGQGLQIKLSQVAADAMGVPLTSIRMMATRTDVVPNTSATAASSGTDLNGGAIMAACATLRARMAPVAATLLSGDGVEVTADEVHFEAGSVSATSRPGVRVSFADVARTAHRERVSLSSTGFYRTPHIWFDRETGKGRPFAYYACGAAVTEVEVDGFTGEMHVRRVDILHDAGASINPLVDIGQVEGGFVQGMGWVTMEEVVWDAAGRTLTHAPSTYKIPAATDVPSDW
;
A
#
# COMPACT_ATOMS: atom_id res chain seq x y z
N ALA A 1 -6.10 18.25 -33.88
CA ALA A 1 -5.93 18.60 -32.45
C ALA A 1 -4.96 19.78 -32.30
N ARG A 2 -3.66 19.67 -32.67
CA ARG A 2 -2.67 20.75 -32.46
C ARG A 2 -3.07 22.07 -33.12
N ARG A 3 -3.62 22.06 -34.37
CA ARG A 3 -4.13 23.28 -35.04
C ARG A 3 -5.31 23.89 -34.30
N ALA A 4 -6.23 23.07 -33.78
CA ALA A 4 -7.38 23.55 -33.00
C ALA A 4 -6.95 24.15 -31.66
N ALA A 5 -5.99 23.52 -30.98
CA ALA A 5 -5.45 24.04 -29.72
C ALA A 5 -4.76 25.41 -29.91
N ALA A 6 -4.08 25.63 -31.05
CA ALA A 6 -3.44 26.90 -31.35
C ALA A 6 -4.42 28.05 -31.69
N LEU A 7 -5.69 27.74 -31.93
CA LEU A 7 -6.75 28.72 -32.18
C LEU A 7 -7.51 29.11 -30.91
N VAL A 8 -7.23 28.47 -29.77
CA VAL A 8 -7.84 28.80 -28.49
C VAL A 8 -7.08 29.95 -27.85
N GLU A 9 -7.75 31.07 -27.68
CA GLU A 9 -7.23 32.20 -26.91
C GLU A 9 -7.68 32.07 -25.45
N VAL A 10 -6.73 32.17 -24.51
CA VAL A 10 -7.00 32.10 -23.07
C VAL A 10 -6.49 33.38 -22.42
N ALA A 11 -7.39 34.12 -21.80
CA ALA A 11 -7.03 35.24 -20.95
C ALA A 11 -6.78 34.72 -19.51
N TRP A 12 -5.61 35.00 -18.96
CA TRP A 12 -5.19 34.59 -17.63
C TRP A 12 -5.16 35.79 -16.68
N GLU A 13 -5.78 35.65 -15.54
CA GLU A 13 -5.59 36.56 -14.39
C GLU A 13 -4.70 35.83 -13.37
N PRO A 14 -3.38 36.18 -13.31
CA PRO A 14 -2.48 35.52 -12.39
C PRO A 14 -2.75 35.94 -10.95
N VAL A 15 -2.79 34.95 -10.04
CA VAL A 15 -2.81 35.17 -8.58
C VAL A 15 -1.50 34.72 -7.97
N MET A 16 -1.11 35.27 -6.83
CA MET A 16 0.07 34.82 -6.12
C MET A 16 -0.17 33.41 -5.59
N PRO A 17 0.65 32.41 -5.98
CA PRO A 17 0.40 31.04 -5.56
C PRO A 17 0.84 30.81 -4.11
N LEU A 18 0.03 30.08 -3.35
CA LEU A 18 0.34 29.63 -1.99
C LEU A 18 1.01 28.26 -2.05
N LEU A 19 2.34 28.23 -1.96
CA LEU A 19 3.14 27.02 -2.20
C LEU A 19 3.77 26.44 -0.93
N ASP A 20 4.18 27.27 0.04
CA ASP A 20 4.78 26.75 1.27
C ASP A 20 3.71 26.23 2.22
N LEU A 21 3.97 25.04 2.78
CA LEU A 21 3.03 24.34 3.66
C LEU A 21 2.84 25.10 5.00
N ALA A 22 3.89 25.76 5.52
CA ALA A 22 3.78 26.53 6.76
C ALA A 22 2.98 27.80 6.54
N GLU A 23 3.21 28.52 5.43
CA GLU A 23 2.44 29.71 5.05
C GLU A 23 0.97 29.37 4.83
N ALA A 24 0.68 28.23 4.18
CA ALA A 24 -0.68 27.77 3.98
C ALA A 24 -1.42 27.41 5.28
N ILE A 25 -0.69 26.85 6.27
CA ILE A 25 -1.23 26.59 7.61
C ILE A 25 -1.54 27.91 8.33
N GLU A 26 -0.65 28.90 8.25
CA GLU A 26 -0.82 30.23 8.85
C GLU A 26 -1.96 31.02 8.19
N ALA A 27 -2.17 30.81 6.89
CA ALA A 27 -3.29 31.38 6.13
C ALA A 27 -4.61 30.61 6.33
N GLU A 28 -4.63 29.57 7.19
CA GLU A 28 -5.79 28.71 7.43
C GLU A 28 -6.37 28.08 6.14
N SER A 29 -5.51 27.86 5.15
CA SER A 29 -5.90 27.25 3.87
C SER A 29 -5.99 25.72 4.00
N PHE A 30 -7.17 25.22 4.32
CA PHE A 30 -7.41 23.80 4.56
C PHE A 30 -8.48 23.23 3.63
N HIS A 31 -8.33 21.94 3.31
CA HIS A 31 -9.36 21.15 2.64
C HIS A 31 -10.33 20.50 3.60
N THR A 32 -9.91 20.26 4.85
CA THR A 32 -10.69 19.49 5.83
C THR A 32 -10.69 20.16 7.19
N GLU A 33 -11.70 19.86 7.98
CA GLU A 33 -11.66 20.09 9.41
C GLU A 33 -10.60 19.20 10.07
N PRO A 34 -10.06 19.59 11.25
CA PRO A 34 -9.08 18.78 11.95
C PRO A 34 -9.67 17.49 12.49
N GLN A 35 -8.99 16.38 12.27
CA GLN A 35 -9.30 15.09 12.86
C GLN A 35 -8.46 14.85 14.11
N TRP A 36 -8.97 14.05 15.05
CA TRP A 36 -8.30 13.79 16.31
C TRP A 36 -8.31 12.31 16.69
N ILE A 37 -7.19 11.84 17.21
CA ILE A 37 -7.09 10.56 17.92
C ILE A 37 -6.45 10.85 19.29
N ARG A 38 -7.04 10.36 20.37
CA ARG A 38 -6.60 10.67 21.72
C ARG A 38 -6.53 9.43 22.60
N ARG A 39 -5.52 9.40 23.49
CA ARG A 39 -5.32 8.43 24.55
C ARG A 39 -4.71 9.12 25.76
N GLY A 40 -5.19 8.81 26.98
CA GLY A 40 -4.66 9.38 28.22
C GLY A 40 -4.78 10.91 28.29
N ASP A 41 -4.16 11.49 29.28
CA ASP A 41 -4.10 12.94 29.51
C ASP A 41 -2.70 13.50 29.16
N VAL A 42 -2.57 13.92 27.91
CA VAL A 42 -1.29 14.41 27.36
C VAL A 42 -0.84 15.72 28.02
N GLU A 43 -1.77 16.62 28.34
CA GLU A 43 -1.43 17.91 28.98
C GLU A 43 -0.86 17.70 30.38
N HIS A 44 -1.51 16.85 31.17
CA HIS A 44 -1.04 16.48 32.50
C HIS A 44 0.36 15.84 32.45
N GLU A 45 0.54 14.83 31.59
CA GLU A 45 1.81 14.10 31.47
C GLU A 45 2.96 14.97 30.98
N LEU A 46 2.72 15.88 30.00
CA LEU A 46 3.72 16.84 29.54
C LEU A 46 4.07 17.86 30.61
N ALA A 47 3.09 18.37 31.38
CA ALA A 47 3.33 19.30 32.49
C ALA A 47 4.13 18.62 33.60
N ALA A 48 3.76 17.41 33.99
CA ALA A 48 4.47 16.61 35.00
C ALA A 48 5.92 16.32 34.59
N ALA A 49 6.13 15.93 33.32
CA ALA A 49 7.47 15.69 32.79
C ALA A 49 8.33 16.98 32.74
N THR A 50 7.73 18.12 32.41
CA THR A 50 8.43 19.41 32.37
C THR A 50 8.89 19.85 33.78
N ALA A 51 8.11 19.54 34.80
CA ALA A 51 8.43 19.85 36.20
C ALA A 51 9.41 18.85 36.85
N SER A 52 9.69 17.72 36.21
CA SER A 52 10.51 16.62 36.76
C SER A 52 11.95 16.67 36.27
N LEU A 53 12.90 16.44 37.17
CA LEU A 53 14.32 16.23 36.84
C LEU A 53 14.58 14.82 36.24
N ASP A 54 13.66 13.89 36.45
CA ASP A 54 13.74 12.50 35.99
C ASP A 54 13.05 12.27 34.63
N ALA A 55 12.78 13.35 33.92
CA ALA A 55 12.20 13.29 32.58
C ALA A 55 12.93 14.23 31.62
N VAL A 56 12.72 13.98 30.33
CA VAL A 56 13.12 14.86 29.23
C VAL A 56 11.89 15.18 28.39
N VAL A 57 11.82 16.43 27.92
CA VAL A 57 10.80 16.91 27.00
C VAL A 57 11.49 17.46 25.77
N VAL A 58 11.02 17.05 24.60
CA VAL A 58 11.46 17.61 23.32
C VAL A 58 10.28 18.20 22.59
N GLU A 59 10.53 19.29 21.85
CA GLU A 59 9.56 19.90 20.95
C GLU A 59 10.23 20.26 19.64
N GLY A 60 9.45 20.35 18.58
CA GLY A 60 10.00 20.70 17.28
C GLY A 60 9.02 20.55 16.12
N THR A 61 9.60 20.75 14.96
CA THR A 61 8.94 20.51 13.68
C THR A 61 9.75 19.50 12.89
N PHE A 62 9.03 18.66 12.13
CA PHE A 62 9.65 17.73 11.19
C PHE A 62 8.94 17.84 9.84
N ARG A 63 9.69 17.87 8.75
CA ARG A 63 9.16 17.96 7.39
C ARG A 63 9.59 16.76 6.58
N THR A 64 8.65 16.22 5.78
CA THR A 64 8.96 15.24 4.74
C THR A 64 8.68 15.83 3.38
N GLY A 65 9.53 15.52 2.39
CA GLY A 65 9.39 15.96 1.01
C GLY A 65 8.34 15.16 0.24
N ALA A 66 7.99 15.67 -0.94
CA ALA A 66 7.25 14.92 -1.94
C ALA A 66 8.14 13.84 -2.58
N GLN A 67 7.49 12.83 -3.20
CA GLN A 67 8.16 11.81 -4.01
C GLN A 67 7.31 11.50 -5.23
N ASP A 68 7.92 11.45 -6.43
CA ASP A 68 7.26 11.02 -7.65
C ASP A 68 7.17 9.49 -7.72
N HIS A 69 6.04 8.96 -8.17
CA HIS A 69 5.85 7.51 -8.34
C HIS A 69 6.80 6.89 -9.35
N PHE A 70 7.19 7.66 -10.34
CA PHE A 70 8.10 7.31 -11.42
C PHE A 70 7.82 5.92 -12.04
N PRO A 71 6.56 5.56 -12.31
CA PRO A 71 6.25 4.28 -12.94
C PRO A 71 6.88 4.23 -14.33
N LEU A 72 7.33 3.06 -14.78
CA LEU A 72 7.92 2.91 -16.11
C LEU A 72 6.92 3.28 -17.20
N GLU A 73 5.68 2.82 -17.07
CA GLU A 73 4.55 3.22 -17.92
C GLU A 73 3.86 4.47 -17.35
N THR A 74 3.82 5.55 -18.11
CA THR A 74 3.06 6.76 -17.78
C THR A 74 1.55 6.52 -17.85
N HIS A 75 0.72 7.50 -17.49
CA HIS A 75 -0.74 7.39 -17.66
C HIS A 75 -1.09 7.24 -19.14
N VAL A 76 -1.91 6.23 -19.44
CA VAL A 76 -2.35 5.91 -20.79
C VAL A 76 -3.78 5.37 -20.78
N SER A 77 -4.59 5.81 -21.73
CA SER A 77 -5.95 5.33 -21.94
C SER A 77 -6.30 5.31 -23.43
N LEU A 78 -7.05 4.27 -23.84
CA LEU A 78 -7.61 4.11 -25.16
C LEU A 78 -9.12 3.88 -25.04
N ALA A 79 -9.93 4.76 -25.59
CA ALA A 79 -11.38 4.62 -25.61
C ALA A 79 -11.87 4.24 -27.02
N LEU A 80 -12.73 3.24 -27.07
CA LEU A 80 -13.30 2.66 -28.27
C LEU A 80 -14.84 2.75 -28.19
N PRO A 81 -15.52 3.41 -29.15
CA PRO A 81 -16.97 3.29 -29.25
C PRO A 81 -17.33 1.90 -29.78
N GLU A 82 -18.26 1.22 -29.09
CA GLU A 82 -18.77 -0.09 -29.50
C GLU A 82 -20.07 0.05 -30.32
N SER A 83 -20.40 -0.97 -31.12
CA SER A 83 -21.56 -0.94 -32.03
C SER A 83 -22.92 -0.92 -31.31
N ASP A 84 -22.95 -1.33 -30.04
CA ASP A 84 -24.15 -1.33 -29.19
C ASP A 84 -24.31 -0.01 -28.40
N GLY A 85 -23.48 1.00 -28.68
CA GLY A 85 -23.54 2.31 -28.04
C GLY A 85 -22.74 2.44 -26.74
N ARG A 86 -22.09 1.37 -26.30
CA ARG A 86 -21.16 1.41 -25.14
C ARG A 86 -19.83 2.05 -25.53
N ILE A 87 -19.08 2.46 -24.50
CA ILE A 87 -17.70 2.90 -24.62
C ILE A 87 -16.80 1.89 -23.86
N LEU A 88 -15.90 1.22 -24.58
CA LEU A 88 -14.84 0.41 -23.99
C LEU A 88 -13.60 1.26 -23.77
N VAL A 89 -13.12 1.33 -22.54
CA VAL A 89 -11.92 2.08 -22.15
C VAL A 89 -10.85 1.11 -21.66
N HIS A 90 -9.76 0.98 -22.39
CA HIS A 90 -8.53 0.39 -21.88
C HIS A 90 -7.77 1.46 -21.12
N SER A 91 -7.58 1.28 -19.82
CA SER A 91 -6.90 2.26 -18.99
C SER A 91 -5.85 1.62 -18.09
N SER A 92 -4.71 2.29 -17.95
CA SER A 92 -3.70 1.99 -16.94
C SER A 92 -4.16 2.58 -15.61
N THR A 93 -5.01 1.83 -14.89
CA THR A 93 -5.66 2.25 -13.63
C THR A 93 -5.63 1.16 -12.59
N GLN A 94 -5.42 1.55 -11.32
CA GLN A 94 -5.55 0.65 -10.16
C GLN A 94 -7.01 0.46 -9.72
N HIS A 95 -7.94 1.30 -10.24
CA HIS A 95 -9.35 1.30 -9.84
C HIS A 95 -10.30 1.37 -11.04
N PRO A 96 -10.45 0.27 -11.79
CA PRO A 96 -11.32 0.24 -12.98
C PRO A 96 -12.76 0.68 -12.71
N SER A 97 -13.35 0.32 -11.56
CA SER A 97 -14.73 0.68 -11.22
C SER A 97 -14.91 2.18 -10.97
N GLU A 98 -13.96 2.86 -10.32
CA GLU A 98 -14.01 4.30 -10.16
C GLU A 98 -13.76 5.02 -11.50
N THR A 99 -12.80 4.53 -12.29
CA THR A 99 -12.57 5.02 -13.65
C THR A 99 -13.85 4.92 -14.50
N GLN A 100 -14.59 3.81 -14.39
CA GLN A 100 -15.91 3.63 -15.03
C GLN A 100 -16.91 4.71 -14.57
N ALA A 101 -16.99 4.95 -13.26
CA ALA A 101 -17.91 5.92 -12.70
C ALA A 101 -17.59 7.34 -13.16
N VAL A 102 -16.32 7.74 -13.16
CA VAL A 102 -15.89 9.07 -13.63
C VAL A 102 -16.15 9.25 -15.12
N VAL A 103 -15.85 8.24 -15.94
CA VAL A 103 -16.14 8.29 -17.40
C VAL A 103 -17.63 8.42 -17.64
N ALA A 104 -18.45 7.60 -16.98
CA ALA A 104 -19.91 7.67 -17.11
C ALA A 104 -20.48 9.04 -16.70
N HIS A 105 -19.98 9.60 -15.59
CA HIS A 105 -20.37 10.93 -15.10
C HIS A 105 -20.03 12.04 -16.11
N VAL A 106 -18.80 12.03 -16.65
CA VAL A 106 -18.33 13.04 -17.63
C VAL A 106 -19.13 12.97 -18.94
N LEU A 107 -19.53 11.77 -19.35
CA LEU A 107 -20.32 11.58 -20.58
C LEU A 107 -21.82 11.78 -20.35
N GLY A 108 -22.30 11.86 -19.12
CA GLY A 108 -23.72 11.94 -18.78
C GLY A 108 -24.50 10.67 -19.12
N ILE A 109 -23.87 9.50 -19.03
CA ILE A 109 -24.47 8.19 -19.37
C ILE A 109 -24.45 7.25 -18.16
N SER A 110 -25.20 6.14 -18.23
CA SER A 110 -25.24 5.16 -17.14
C SER A 110 -23.98 4.30 -17.07
N LEU A 111 -23.65 3.76 -15.88
CA LEU A 111 -22.46 2.94 -15.64
C LEU A 111 -22.36 1.73 -16.59
N ASN A 112 -23.47 1.07 -16.90
CA ASN A 112 -23.52 -0.08 -17.76
C ASN A 112 -23.25 0.21 -19.26
N GLN A 113 -23.15 1.49 -19.63
CA GLN A 113 -22.76 1.91 -20.96
C GLN A 113 -21.24 2.15 -21.07
N VAL A 114 -20.50 2.02 -19.97
CA VAL A 114 -19.04 2.13 -19.93
C VAL A 114 -18.44 0.82 -19.46
N VAL A 115 -17.47 0.31 -20.19
CA VAL A 115 -16.66 -0.84 -19.77
C VAL A 115 -15.21 -0.36 -19.62
N VAL A 116 -14.61 -0.59 -18.45
CA VAL A 116 -13.19 -0.33 -18.24
C VAL A 116 -12.45 -1.65 -18.15
N GLN A 117 -11.37 -1.76 -18.94
CA GLN A 117 -10.49 -2.92 -18.95
C GLN A 117 -9.07 -2.50 -18.57
N CYS A 118 -8.47 -3.23 -17.61
CA CYS A 118 -7.05 -3.15 -17.28
C CYS A 118 -6.44 -4.56 -17.38
N ALA A 119 -5.57 -4.79 -18.36
CA ALA A 119 -4.91 -6.07 -18.51
C ALA A 119 -3.74 -6.21 -17.52
N ARG A 120 -2.88 -5.21 -17.47
CA ARG A 120 -1.77 -5.00 -16.52
C ARG A 120 -1.23 -3.59 -16.69
N MET A 121 -0.46 -3.13 -15.71
CA MET A 121 0.20 -1.81 -15.74
C MET A 121 1.71 -1.96 -15.59
N GLY A 122 2.45 -1.06 -16.20
CA GLY A 122 3.90 -0.92 -16.02
C GLY A 122 4.24 -0.07 -14.79
N GLY A 123 3.75 -0.48 -13.61
CA GLY A 123 3.86 0.22 -12.35
C GLY A 123 2.68 1.14 -12.05
N GLY A 124 2.32 1.25 -10.77
CA GLY A 124 1.25 2.11 -10.29
C GLY A 124 1.66 2.83 -9.00
N PHE A 125 2.08 2.08 -7.99
CA PHE A 125 2.57 2.56 -6.68
C PHE A 125 1.61 3.47 -5.92
N GLY A 126 0.31 3.49 -6.29
CA GLY A 126 -0.71 4.41 -5.79
C GLY A 126 -1.02 5.56 -6.74
N GLY A 127 -0.10 5.94 -7.63
CA GLY A 127 -0.25 7.06 -8.55
C GLY A 127 -1.31 6.89 -9.63
N LYS A 128 -1.82 5.67 -9.81
CA LYS A 128 -2.86 5.35 -10.79
C LYS A 128 -4.17 4.90 -10.10
N GLU A 129 -4.34 5.19 -8.82
CA GLU A 129 -5.56 4.85 -8.08
C GLU A 129 -6.71 5.75 -8.52
N SER A 130 -6.61 7.06 -8.34
CA SER A 130 -7.60 8.07 -8.75
C SER A 130 -7.11 8.90 -9.95
N GLN A 131 -5.83 9.19 -10.05
CA GLN A 131 -5.25 10.09 -11.06
C GLN A 131 -5.35 9.57 -12.51
N ALA A 132 -5.64 8.28 -12.71
CA ALA A 132 -5.89 7.69 -14.03
C ALA A 132 -7.24 8.14 -14.64
N ASN A 133 -8.20 8.53 -13.79
CA ASN A 133 -9.58 8.78 -14.18
C ASN A 133 -9.73 9.93 -15.17
N ALA A 134 -8.99 11.03 -15.01
CA ALA A 134 -9.04 12.18 -15.89
C ALA A 134 -8.62 11.84 -17.32
N TRP A 135 -7.58 11.04 -17.48
CA TRP A 135 -7.05 10.66 -18.81
C TRP A 135 -7.99 9.68 -19.52
N ALA A 136 -8.62 8.78 -18.76
CA ALA A 136 -9.66 7.89 -19.26
C ALA A 136 -10.90 8.68 -19.72
N ALA A 137 -11.34 9.65 -18.93
CA ALA A 137 -12.48 10.50 -19.25
C ALA A 137 -12.22 11.36 -20.49
N ILE A 138 -11.02 11.93 -20.64
CA ILE A 138 -10.62 12.70 -21.84
C ILE A 138 -10.63 11.81 -23.09
N ALA A 139 -10.08 10.58 -23.00
CA ALA A 139 -10.12 9.63 -24.11
C ALA A 139 -11.56 9.25 -24.47
N ALA A 140 -12.40 8.96 -23.48
CA ALA A 140 -13.81 8.59 -23.69
C ALA A 140 -14.62 9.74 -24.29
N LEU A 141 -14.42 10.98 -23.85
CA LEU A 141 -15.05 12.18 -24.40
C LEU A 141 -14.68 12.36 -25.87
N GLY A 142 -13.40 12.18 -26.21
CA GLY A 142 -12.93 12.21 -27.59
C GLY A 142 -13.58 11.13 -28.47
N ALA A 143 -13.68 9.89 -27.97
CA ALA A 143 -14.33 8.78 -28.64
C ALA A 143 -15.83 9.03 -28.86
N ALA A 144 -16.54 9.48 -27.81
CA ALA A 144 -17.97 9.79 -27.89
C ALA A 144 -18.27 10.92 -28.90
N LYS A 145 -17.48 12.00 -28.91
CA LYS A 145 -17.67 13.14 -29.82
C LYS A 145 -17.33 12.84 -31.27
N THR A 146 -16.38 11.96 -31.53
CA THR A 146 -15.88 11.71 -32.90
C THR A 146 -16.39 10.42 -33.52
N GLY A 147 -16.97 9.53 -32.73
CA GLY A 147 -17.32 8.16 -33.15
C GLY A 147 -16.10 7.31 -33.51
N ARG A 148 -14.89 7.66 -33.03
CA ARG A 148 -13.63 7.00 -33.38
C ARG A 148 -12.83 6.65 -32.16
N ALA A 149 -11.98 5.62 -32.25
CA ALA A 149 -11.00 5.31 -31.26
C ALA A 149 -10.15 6.54 -30.89
N THR A 150 -10.07 6.83 -29.58
CA THR A 150 -9.29 7.97 -29.08
C THR A 150 -8.25 7.49 -28.07
N PHE A 151 -7.00 7.84 -28.32
CA PHE A 151 -5.84 7.46 -27.52
C PHE A 151 -5.25 8.68 -26.81
N VAL A 152 -5.06 8.57 -25.50
CA VAL A 152 -4.40 9.59 -24.67
C VAL A 152 -3.23 8.94 -23.94
N ARG A 153 -2.06 9.51 -24.06
CA ARG A 153 -0.85 9.11 -23.34
C ARG A 153 -0.08 10.36 -22.92
N LEU A 154 0.30 10.43 -21.66
CA LEU A 154 1.23 11.44 -21.18
C LEU A 154 2.66 11.04 -21.56
N ASP A 155 3.44 11.98 -22.09
CA ASP A 155 4.89 11.85 -22.09
C ASP A 155 5.43 11.98 -20.65
N ARG A 156 6.70 11.64 -20.43
CA ARG A 156 7.28 11.60 -19.08
C ARG A 156 7.24 12.97 -18.39
N ASP A 157 7.58 14.03 -19.09
CA ASP A 157 7.65 15.37 -18.52
C ASP A 157 6.27 15.85 -18.08
N ARG A 158 5.25 15.66 -18.92
CA ARG A 158 3.86 15.98 -18.58
C ARG A 158 3.33 15.10 -17.46
N HIS A 159 3.68 13.82 -17.48
CA HIS A 159 3.31 12.94 -16.39
C HIS A 159 3.83 13.48 -15.05
N MET A 160 5.11 13.84 -14.98
CA MET A 160 5.73 14.35 -13.77
C MET A 160 5.20 15.72 -13.34
N THR A 161 4.78 16.57 -14.27
CA THR A 161 4.25 17.91 -13.94
C THR A 161 2.77 17.94 -13.62
N MET A 162 1.98 17.00 -14.16
CA MET A 162 0.51 17.07 -14.09
C MET A 162 -0.12 16.07 -13.12
N THR A 163 0.65 15.08 -12.63
CA THR A 163 0.15 14.06 -11.70
C THR A 163 0.62 14.31 -10.27
N GLY A 164 -0.18 13.83 -9.32
CA GLY A 164 0.10 13.94 -7.90
C GLY A 164 1.34 13.16 -7.45
N LYS A 165 1.84 13.52 -6.27
CA LYS A 165 3.03 12.97 -5.64
C LYS A 165 2.67 12.35 -4.28
N ARG A 166 3.64 11.67 -3.64
CA ARG A 166 3.57 11.43 -2.20
C ARG A 166 3.40 12.76 -1.49
N HIS A 167 2.43 12.85 -0.61
CA HIS A 167 2.17 14.06 0.17
C HIS A 167 3.41 14.51 0.96
N PRO A 168 3.89 15.76 0.79
CA PRO A 168 4.70 16.40 1.79
C PRO A 168 3.94 16.52 3.11
N PHE A 169 4.64 16.37 4.23
CA PHE A 169 4.07 16.56 5.56
C PHE A 169 4.89 17.58 6.35
N LEU A 170 4.20 18.34 7.18
CA LEU A 170 4.77 19.09 8.29
C LEU A 170 4.15 18.57 9.58
N ALA A 171 5.00 18.06 10.47
CA ALA A 171 4.62 17.69 11.83
C ALA A 171 5.10 18.75 12.81
N ARG A 172 4.23 19.18 13.72
CA ARG A 172 4.59 19.95 14.92
C ARG A 172 4.37 19.05 16.12
N TYR A 173 5.36 18.90 16.97
CA TYR A 173 5.26 17.94 18.05
C TYR A 173 5.87 18.42 19.36
N ARG A 174 5.38 17.82 20.46
CA ARG A 174 5.93 17.87 21.79
C ARG A 174 5.84 16.48 22.42
N ALA A 175 6.93 15.96 22.96
CA ALA A 175 6.98 14.61 23.50
C ALA A 175 7.79 14.54 24.77
N ALA A 176 7.42 13.62 25.67
CA ALA A 176 8.06 13.40 26.96
C ALA A 176 8.46 11.94 27.18
N MET A 177 9.61 11.74 27.80
CA MET A 177 10.15 10.43 28.17
C MET A 177 10.85 10.52 29.53
N GLY A 178 10.75 9.47 30.34
CA GLY A 178 11.58 9.34 31.55
C GLY A 178 13.05 9.18 31.21
N ARG A 179 13.96 9.62 32.11
CA ARG A 179 15.41 9.37 31.92
C ARG A 179 15.76 7.88 31.96
N ASP A 180 14.87 7.04 32.42
CA ASP A 180 14.95 5.60 32.30
C ASP A 180 14.65 5.08 30.89
N GLY A 181 14.23 5.95 29.96
CA GLY A 181 13.92 5.64 28.57
C GLY A 181 12.49 5.15 28.35
N GLN A 182 11.58 5.29 29.33
CA GLN A 182 10.15 4.97 29.16
C GLN A 182 9.39 6.17 28.59
N LEU A 183 8.66 5.96 27.50
CA LEU A 183 7.81 6.99 26.87
C LEU A 183 6.65 7.35 27.81
N ARG A 184 6.28 8.65 27.84
CA ARG A 184 5.20 9.16 28.70
C ARG A 184 4.10 9.80 27.88
N ALA A 185 4.42 10.82 27.10
CA ALA A 185 3.42 11.58 26.35
C ALA A 185 3.92 11.97 24.96
N PHE A 186 2.99 12.01 23.99
CA PHE A 186 3.23 12.48 22.64
C PHE A 186 2.06 13.32 22.14
N ASP A 187 2.29 14.61 21.91
CA ASP A 187 1.38 15.55 21.27
C ASP A 187 1.90 15.86 19.88
N VAL A 188 1.12 15.59 18.84
CA VAL A 188 1.56 15.81 17.46
C VAL A 188 0.43 16.32 16.57
N ALA A 189 0.72 17.35 15.80
CA ALA A 189 -0.12 17.84 14.71
C ALA A 189 0.52 17.50 13.37
N LEU A 190 -0.18 16.71 12.55
CA LEU A 190 0.23 16.29 11.22
C LEU A 190 -0.52 17.10 10.17
N TYR A 191 0.18 17.85 9.36
CA TYR A 191 -0.35 18.62 8.26
C TYR A 191 0.16 18.03 6.94
N SER A 192 -0.74 17.54 6.11
CA SER A 192 -0.42 17.01 4.79
C SER A 192 -0.70 18.06 3.70
N ASP A 193 0.20 18.22 2.76
CA ASP A 193 -0.01 19.06 1.57
C ASP A 193 -0.91 18.32 0.58
N GLY A 194 -2.16 18.76 0.40
CA GLY A 194 -3.13 18.17 -0.52
C GLY A 194 -3.01 18.69 -1.96
N GLY A 195 -2.29 19.80 -2.17
CA GLY A 195 -2.34 20.53 -3.43
C GLY A 195 -3.67 21.25 -3.65
N TRP A 196 -4.04 21.47 -4.91
CA TRP A 196 -5.22 22.27 -5.25
C TRP A 196 -6.57 21.55 -5.06
N SER A 197 -6.58 20.23 -5.00
CA SER A 197 -7.79 19.42 -4.75
C SER A 197 -7.54 18.31 -3.73
N LEU A 198 -8.61 17.86 -3.08
CA LEU A 198 -8.55 16.93 -1.95
C LEU A 198 -8.02 15.54 -2.34
N ASP A 199 -8.45 14.99 -3.49
CA ASP A 199 -8.14 13.61 -3.94
C ASP A 199 -8.25 12.61 -2.75
N LEU A 200 -7.19 11.83 -2.49
CA LEU A 200 -7.10 10.84 -1.41
C LEU A 200 -6.43 11.38 -0.13
N SER A 201 -6.17 12.70 -0.06
CA SER A 201 -5.35 13.32 0.99
C SER A 201 -5.91 13.13 2.40
N ASP A 202 -7.25 13.15 2.55
CA ASP A 202 -7.89 12.94 3.85
C ASP A 202 -7.64 11.53 4.40
N ALA A 203 -7.78 10.51 3.55
CA ALA A 203 -7.52 9.13 3.94
C ALA A 203 -6.02 8.87 4.19
N VAL A 204 -5.12 9.51 3.43
CA VAL A 204 -3.66 9.47 3.63
C VAL A 204 -3.29 10.07 4.99
N THR A 205 -3.87 11.23 5.33
CA THR A 205 -3.66 11.88 6.63
C THR A 205 -4.18 11.02 7.77
N GLY A 206 -5.38 10.46 7.64
CA GLY A 206 -5.95 9.54 8.63
C GLY A 206 -5.08 8.31 8.87
N ARG A 207 -4.50 7.72 7.82
CA ARG A 207 -3.56 6.60 7.99
C ARG A 207 -2.25 7.05 8.64
N ALA A 208 -1.72 8.22 8.33
CA ALA A 208 -0.54 8.76 9.01
C ALA A 208 -0.80 8.91 10.52
N MET A 209 -1.99 9.39 10.91
CA MET A 209 -2.41 9.51 12.31
C MET A 209 -2.43 8.15 13.04
N MET A 210 -2.84 7.07 12.34
CA MET A 210 -2.89 5.71 12.92
C MET A 210 -1.52 5.02 12.98
N HIS A 211 -0.48 5.57 12.32
CA HIS A 211 0.85 4.98 12.25
C HIS A 211 1.94 5.86 12.86
N VAL A 212 1.60 7.05 13.41
CA VAL A 212 2.57 7.94 14.05
C VAL A 212 3.03 7.45 15.41
N ASP A 213 2.45 6.37 15.92
CA ASP A 213 2.95 5.58 17.04
C ASP A 213 4.06 4.61 16.62
N ASN A 214 4.17 4.30 15.34
CA ASN A 214 4.96 3.20 14.78
C ASN A 214 4.70 1.89 15.57
N ALA A 215 5.73 1.28 16.14
CA ALA A 215 5.67 0.05 16.94
C ALA A 215 5.73 0.32 18.46
N TYR A 216 5.52 1.58 18.90
CA TYR A 216 5.75 1.99 20.28
C TYR A 216 4.48 2.30 21.04
N PHE A 217 4.46 1.85 22.30
CA PHE A 217 3.40 2.19 23.22
C PHE A 217 3.63 3.56 23.85
N TRP A 218 2.64 4.43 23.72
CA TRP A 218 2.58 5.75 24.36
C TRP A 218 1.44 5.78 25.37
N PRO A 219 1.70 5.93 26.68
CA PRO A 219 0.65 6.00 27.71
C PRO A 219 -0.34 7.15 27.47
N ALA A 220 0.17 8.32 27.08
CA ALA A 220 -0.65 9.47 26.70
C ALA A 220 -0.28 9.93 25.29
N MET A 221 -1.28 10.05 24.41
CA MET A 221 -1.07 10.43 23.00
C MET A 221 -2.23 11.28 22.47
N ARG A 222 -1.90 12.40 21.83
CA ARG A 222 -2.85 13.26 21.13
C ARG A 222 -2.34 13.50 19.72
N VAL A 223 -3.11 13.06 18.74
CA VAL A 223 -2.78 13.23 17.32
C VAL A 223 -3.84 14.10 16.68
N ARG A 224 -3.42 15.20 16.06
CA ARG A 224 -4.22 16.03 15.18
C ARG A 224 -3.79 15.79 13.74
N GLY A 225 -4.73 15.59 12.82
CA GLY A 225 -4.48 15.50 11.38
C GLY A 225 -5.33 16.49 10.61
N GLN A 226 -4.74 17.17 9.62
CA GLN A 226 -5.47 18.11 8.76
C GLN A 226 -4.83 18.21 7.38
N VAL A 227 -5.66 18.27 6.34
CA VAL A 227 -5.21 18.44 4.96
C VAL A 227 -5.13 19.92 4.61
N VAL A 228 -3.96 20.37 4.22
CA VAL A 228 -3.68 21.75 3.81
C VAL A 228 -3.87 21.88 2.31
N ARG A 229 -4.53 22.96 1.89
CA ARG A 229 -4.71 23.35 0.49
C ARG A 229 -3.57 24.26 0.07
N THR A 230 -2.86 23.87 -0.98
CA THR A 230 -1.84 24.68 -1.66
C THR A 230 -2.14 24.76 -3.15
N ASP A 231 -1.46 25.64 -3.88
CA ASP A 231 -1.62 25.79 -5.32
C ASP A 231 -0.67 24.89 -6.13
N LYS A 232 -0.19 23.82 -5.52
CA LYS A 232 0.56 22.76 -6.19
C LYS A 232 -0.37 21.76 -6.87
N VAL A 233 0.19 20.86 -7.67
CA VAL A 233 -0.54 19.70 -8.19
C VAL A 233 -1.22 18.93 -7.05
N SER A 234 -2.43 18.42 -7.29
CA SER A 234 -3.15 17.60 -6.30
C SER A 234 -2.33 16.35 -5.96
N GLN A 235 -1.95 16.23 -4.69
CA GLN A 235 -1.21 15.05 -4.22
C GLN A 235 -2.13 13.83 -4.13
N THR A 236 -1.55 12.63 -4.17
CA THR A 236 -2.34 11.41 -4.23
C THR A 236 -1.71 10.26 -3.44
N ALA A 237 -2.36 9.09 -3.48
CA ALA A 237 -1.84 7.86 -2.88
C ALA A 237 -0.42 7.56 -3.37
N PHE A 238 0.44 7.15 -2.46
CA PHE A 238 1.75 6.59 -2.75
C PHE A 238 2.00 5.43 -1.79
N ARG A 239 2.70 4.39 -2.23
CA ARG A 239 3.01 3.16 -1.48
C ARG A 239 3.24 3.43 0.01
N GLY A 240 2.43 2.83 0.90
CA GLY A 240 2.38 3.08 2.34
C GLY A 240 1.31 4.10 2.78
N PHE A 241 0.76 4.95 1.87
CA PHE A 241 -0.46 5.75 2.04
C PHE A 241 -0.52 6.57 3.34
N GLY A 242 0.53 7.34 3.66
CA GLY A 242 0.63 8.13 4.90
C GLY A 242 1.34 7.40 6.06
N GLY A 243 1.34 6.07 6.08
CA GLY A 243 2.09 5.29 7.08
C GLY A 243 3.57 5.66 7.14
N PRO A 244 4.31 5.71 6.01
CA PRO A 244 5.72 6.11 6.03
C PRO A 244 5.97 7.49 6.63
N GLN A 245 5.09 8.47 6.36
CA GLN A 245 5.23 9.81 6.93
C GLN A 245 5.01 9.80 8.45
N GLY A 246 3.97 9.08 8.94
CA GLY A 246 3.74 8.91 10.37
C GLY A 246 4.90 8.22 11.08
N VAL A 247 5.41 7.13 10.50
CA VAL A 247 6.58 6.39 11.02
C VAL A 247 7.84 7.27 11.05
N ALA A 248 8.10 8.07 10.02
CA ALA A 248 9.24 8.98 9.99
C ALA A 248 9.19 10.02 11.12
N VAL A 249 8.00 10.55 11.42
CA VAL A 249 7.79 11.47 12.56
C VAL A 249 8.05 10.74 13.89
N ALA A 250 7.54 9.51 14.06
CA ALA A 250 7.78 8.72 15.27
C ALA A 250 9.27 8.49 15.52
N GLU A 251 10.00 8.07 14.49
CA GLU A 251 11.43 7.74 14.59
C GLU A 251 12.29 8.99 14.88
N GLU A 252 11.96 10.13 14.29
CA GLU A 252 12.59 11.41 14.61
C GLU A 252 12.39 11.78 16.08
N VAL A 253 11.18 11.62 16.61
CA VAL A 253 10.84 11.94 18.01
C VAL A 253 11.57 10.99 18.97
N ILE A 254 11.59 9.69 18.70
CA ILE A 254 12.31 8.70 19.52
C ILE A 254 13.80 9.01 19.56
N ASP A 255 14.40 9.34 18.41
CA ASP A 255 15.83 9.64 18.31
C ASP A 255 16.19 10.92 19.09
N ARG A 256 15.37 11.96 19.01
CA ARG A 256 15.55 13.19 19.78
C ARG A 256 15.41 12.98 21.29
N LEU A 257 14.40 12.24 21.73
CA LEU A 257 14.21 11.89 23.14
C LEU A 257 15.41 11.11 23.69
N ALA A 258 15.89 10.11 22.94
CA ALA A 258 17.05 9.32 23.32
C ALA A 258 18.29 10.18 23.48
N ARG A 259 18.59 11.05 22.52
CA ARG A 259 19.72 12.00 22.59
C ARG A 259 19.60 12.98 23.77
N ALA A 260 18.40 13.51 24.01
CA ALA A 260 18.17 14.44 25.13
C ALA A 260 18.36 13.77 26.50
N ALA A 261 18.07 12.46 26.59
CA ALA A 261 18.29 11.68 27.81
C ALA A 261 19.72 11.12 27.94
N GLY A 262 20.54 11.20 26.87
CA GLY A 262 21.86 10.59 26.81
C GLY A 262 21.80 9.06 26.68
N LEU A 263 20.71 8.52 26.15
CA LEU A 263 20.50 7.09 25.94
C LEU A 263 20.75 6.71 24.48
N ASP A 264 21.08 5.43 24.28
CA ASP A 264 21.12 4.84 22.94
C ASP A 264 19.69 4.72 22.39
N PRO A 265 19.39 5.23 21.17
CA PRO A 265 18.06 5.10 20.56
C PRO A 265 17.58 3.64 20.42
N HIS A 266 18.49 2.69 20.19
CA HIS A 266 18.17 1.27 20.15
C HIS A 266 17.55 0.77 21.47
N VAL A 267 18.13 1.19 22.60
CA VAL A 267 17.62 0.84 23.95
C VAL A 267 16.23 1.43 24.18
N VAL A 268 16.02 2.70 23.77
CA VAL A 268 14.71 3.35 23.88
C VAL A 268 13.67 2.64 23.02
N ARG A 269 14.01 2.30 21.77
CA ARG A 269 13.11 1.54 20.89
C ARG A 269 12.70 0.20 21.50
N ALA A 270 13.68 -0.63 21.88
CA ALA A 270 13.43 -1.95 22.45
C ALA A 270 12.53 -1.92 23.69
N ARG A 271 12.73 -0.91 24.55
CA ARG A 271 11.99 -0.75 25.82
C ARG A 271 10.52 -0.45 25.62
N ASN A 272 10.18 0.26 24.55
CA ASN A 272 8.85 0.79 24.32
C ASN A 272 8.06 0.06 23.23
N LEU A 273 8.57 -1.07 22.70
CA LEU A 273 7.80 -1.89 21.78
C LEU A 273 6.48 -2.33 22.42
N TYR A 274 5.41 -2.33 21.64
CA TYR A 274 4.12 -2.85 22.09
C TYR A 274 4.25 -4.23 22.75
N ALA A 275 3.47 -4.46 23.80
CA ALA A 275 3.31 -5.78 24.42
C ALA A 275 2.25 -6.61 23.67
N ALA A 276 2.22 -7.91 23.94
CA ALA A 276 1.22 -8.82 23.37
C ALA A 276 -0.21 -8.51 23.82
N ALA A 277 -0.39 -8.04 25.06
CA ALA A 277 -1.69 -7.82 25.65
C ALA A 277 -1.67 -6.69 26.70
N GLY A 278 -2.84 -6.37 27.22
CA GLY A 278 -3.05 -5.33 28.21
C GLY A 278 -2.97 -3.93 27.63
N GLU A 279 -2.83 -2.95 28.51
CA GLU A 279 -2.80 -1.54 28.07
C GLU A 279 -1.64 -1.27 27.12
N ALA A 280 -0.44 -1.80 27.41
CA ALA A 280 0.75 -1.67 26.58
C ALA A 280 0.69 -2.49 25.28
N GLY A 281 -0.33 -3.32 25.08
CA GLY A 281 -0.64 -4.05 23.86
C GLY A 281 -1.74 -3.40 23.02
N THR A 282 -2.22 -2.20 23.39
CA THR A 282 -3.33 -1.53 22.72
C THR A 282 -2.85 -0.23 22.07
N THR A 283 -3.22 0.00 20.82
CA THR A 283 -2.89 1.22 20.05
C THR A 283 -3.61 2.45 20.63
N HIS A 284 -3.15 3.64 20.29
CA HIS A 284 -3.77 4.91 20.71
C HIS A 284 -5.21 5.11 20.19
N TYR A 285 -5.62 4.36 19.17
CA TYR A 285 -7.01 4.32 18.68
C TYR A 285 -7.82 3.10 19.19
N GLY A 286 -7.24 2.29 20.11
CA GLY A 286 -7.97 1.26 20.85
C GLY A 286 -7.95 -0.14 20.26
N GLU A 287 -7.17 -0.41 19.22
CA GLU A 287 -7.00 -1.75 18.65
C GLU A 287 -5.89 -2.53 19.38
N GLU A 288 -6.16 -3.77 19.73
CA GLU A 288 -5.19 -4.67 20.36
C GLU A 288 -4.22 -5.24 19.32
N ILE A 289 -2.93 -5.29 19.67
CA ILE A 289 -1.88 -5.89 18.81
C ILE A 289 -2.00 -7.43 18.81
N GLY A 290 -2.24 -8.03 19.97
CA GLY A 290 -2.65 -9.42 20.11
C GLY A 290 -1.54 -10.47 20.16
N ASP A 291 -0.26 -10.09 19.95
CA ASP A 291 0.88 -11.02 19.97
C ASP A 291 2.25 -10.36 20.21
N ASP A 292 3.29 -11.17 20.42
CA ASP A 292 4.67 -10.74 20.70
C ASP A 292 5.58 -10.67 19.45
N ARG A 293 5.01 -10.69 18.23
CA ARG A 293 5.80 -10.72 17.00
C ARG A 293 6.80 -9.58 16.90
N LEU A 294 6.42 -8.37 17.28
CA LEU A 294 7.33 -7.21 17.26
C LEU A 294 8.60 -7.45 18.08
N ARG A 295 8.47 -7.98 19.29
CA ARG A 295 9.60 -8.26 20.19
C ARG A 295 10.44 -9.44 19.69
N THR A 296 9.79 -10.47 19.16
CA THR A 296 10.46 -11.62 18.55
C THR A 296 11.28 -11.20 17.33
N ILE A 297 10.68 -10.45 16.39
CA ILE A 297 11.35 -9.92 15.20
C ILE A 297 12.55 -9.04 15.60
N TRP A 298 12.35 -8.15 16.58
CA TRP A 298 13.42 -7.28 17.09
C TRP A 298 14.60 -8.10 17.60
N THR A 299 14.37 -9.04 18.52
CA THR A 299 15.43 -9.87 19.12
C THR A 299 16.14 -10.76 18.08
N ASP A 300 15.36 -11.33 17.16
CA ASP A 300 15.91 -12.21 16.13
C ASP A 300 16.76 -11.44 15.12
N LEU A 301 16.32 -10.25 14.70
CA LEU A 301 17.09 -9.40 13.79
C LEU A 301 18.34 -8.83 14.48
N GLU A 302 18.26 -8.40 15.73
CA GLU A 302 19.43 -7.93 16.50
C GLU A 302 20.54 -9.00 16.49
N ARG A 303 20.15 -10.25 16.74
CA ARG A 303 21.06 -11.39 16.76
C ARG A 303 21.58 -11.75 15.36
N SER A 304 20.68 -11.96 14.39
CA SER A 304 21.04 -12.46 13.05
C SER A 304 21.86 -11.45 12.23
N SER A 305 21.63 -10.17 12.41
CA SER A 305 22.40 -9.10 11.76
C SER A 305 23.70 -8.77 12.48
N SER A 306 23.96 -9.35 13.67
CA SER A 306 25.08 -8.98 14.55
C SER A 306 25.09 -7.49 14.91
N PHE A 307 23.91 -6.89 15.10
CA PHE A 307 23.74 -5.44 15.23
C PHE A 307 24.65 -4.81 16.30
N LEU A 308 24.69 -5.40 17.51
CA LEU A 308 25.45 -4.84 18.63
C LEU A 308 26.96 -4.80 18.33
N SER A 309 27.52 -5.88 17.78
CA SER A 309 28.94 -5.93 17.39
C SER A 309 29.27 -4.92 16.28
N ARG A 310 28.41 -4.85 15.25
CA ARG A 310 28.60 -3.87 14.15
C ARG A 310 28.48 -2.43 14.63
N ARG A 311 27.61 -2.17 15.61
CA ARG A 311 27.49 -0.84 16.22
C ARG A 311 28.80 -0.44 16.93
N ASP A 312 29.44 -1.38 17.65
CA ASP A 312 30.71 -1.14 18.30
C ASP A 312 31.83 -0.90 17.26
N ASP A 313 31.83 -1.64 16.14
CA ASP A 313 32.74 -1.42 15.02
C ASP A 313 32.56 -0.04 14.37
N VAL A 314 31.31 0.40 14.20
CA VAL A 314 30.99 1.75 13.70
C VAL A 314 31.49 2.82 14.66
N ALA A 315 31.30 2.65 15.97
CA ALA A 315 31.80 3.57 16.99
C ALA A 315 33.34 3.64 16.96
N ALA A 316 34.04 2.49 16.90
CA ALA A 316 35.49 2.42 16.77
C ALA A 316 36.00 3.05 15.46
N TRP A 317 35.31 2.84 14.34
CA TRP A 317 35.60 3.52 13.07
C TRP A 317 35.56 5.03 13.22
N ASN A 318 34.49 5.55 13.81
CA ASN A 318 34.27 6.99 13.97
C ASN A 318 35.23 7.66 14.98
N ALA A 319 35.74 6.90 15.95
CA ALA A 319 36.74 7.35 16.93
C ALA A 319 38.16 7.36 16.39
N SER A 320 38.42 6.75 15.22
CA SER A 320 39.76 6.63 14.65
C SER A 320 40.38 7.98 14.32
N SER A 321 41.70 8.11 14.56
CA SER A 321 42.52 9.27 14.17
C SER A 321 42.98 9.23 12.71
N ASP A 322 42.74 8.12 11.98
CA ASP A 322 43.05 7.98 10.57
C ASP A 322 42.35 9.04 9.72
N ALA A 323 43.07 9.67 8.78
CA ALA A 323 42.55 10.79 8.00
C ALA A 323 41.36 10.40 7.10
N VAL A 324 41.39 9.19 6.52
CA VAL A 324 40.30 8.69 5.66
C VAL A 324 39.05 8.42 6.50
N ARG A 325 39.20 7.77 7.65
CA ARG A 325 38.10 7.48 8.56
C ARG A 325 37.52 8.73 9.20
N ARG A 326 38.32 9.76 9.45
CA ARG A 326 37.82 11.07 9.93
C ARG A 326 36.98 11.79 8.86
N ARG A 327 37.34 11.63 7.59
CA ARG A 327 36.57 12.16 6.47
C ARG A 327 35.26 11.42 6.28
N ARG A 328 35.30 10.08 6.36
CA ARG A 328 34.13 9.20 6.16
C ARG A 328 33.55 8.77 7.50
N ARG A 329 32.30 9.09 7.74
CA ARG A 329 31.58 8.73 8.95
C ARG A 329 30.62 7.59 8.66
N ARG A 330 30.49 6.67 9.59
CA ARG A 330 29.55 5.56 9.51
C ARG A 330 28.41 5.74 10.50
N GLY A 331 27.23 5.25 10.13
CA GLY A 331 26.08 5.14 10.99
C GLY A 331 25.42 3.79 10.83
N ILE A 332 24.86 3.28 11.91
CA ILE A 332 24.02 2.08 11.91
C ILE A 332 22.83 2.30 12.80
N ALA A 333 21.65 1.93 12.33
CA ALA A 333 20.42 1.99 13.10
C ALA A 333 19.56 0.75 12.87
N MET A 334 18.79 0.39 13.88
CA MET A 334 17.76 -0.63 13.80
C MET A 334 16.42 0.01 14.14
N THR A 335 15.42 -0.15 13.27
CA THR A 335 14.08 0.41 13.41
C THR A 335 13.01 -0.66 13.19
N PRO A 336 11.94 -0.70 14.01
CA PRO A 336 10.82 -1.59 13.79
C PRO A 336 9.78 -0.95 12.87
N VAL A 337 8.85 -1.77 12.38
CA VAL A 337 7.63 -1.31 11.73
C VAL A 337 6.44 -2.17 12.14
N LYS A 338 5.31 -1.50 12.38
CA LYS A 338 3.97 -2.06 12.50
C LYS A 338 3.10 -1.38 11.45
N PHE A 339 2.53 -2.15 10.53
CA PHE A 339 1.72 -1.60 9.46
C PHE A 339 0.37 -2.32 9.36
N GLY A 340 -0.72 -1.56 9.50
CA GLY A 340 -2.08 -2.10 9.45
C GLY A 340 -2.55 -2.39 8.02
N ILE A 341 -3.08 -3.58 7.80
CA ILE A 341 -3.52 -4.08 6.50
C ILE A 341 -5.05 -4.02 6.40
N SER A 342 -5.56 -3.10 5.66
CA SER A 342 -6.88 -2.90 5.06
C SER A 342 -7.06 -1.45 4.63
N PHE A 343 -8.12 -1.13 3.90
CA PHE A 343 -8.57 0.26 3.74
C PHE A 343 -9.12 0.78 5.06
N THR A 344 -8.75 2.00 5.45
CA THR A 344 -9.35 2.69 6.60
C THR A 344 -10.80 3.12 6.34
N THR A 345 -11.19 3.19 5.07
CA THR A 345 -12.58 3.36 4.63
C THR A 345 -13.22 1.97 4.51
N THR A 346 -13.99 1.58 5.50
CA THR A 346 -14.44 0.20 5.75
C THR A 346 -15.13 -0.46 4.54
N PHE A 347 -16.02 0.26 3.82
CA PHE A 347 -16.77 -0.32 2.70
C PHE A 347 -15.89 -0.76 1.52
N LEU A 348 -14.66 -0.24 1.40
CA LEU A 348 -13.71 -0.63 0.35
C LEU A 348 -13.10 -2.02 0.57
N ASN A 349 -13.25 -2.61 1.76
CA ASN A 349 -12.67 -3.91 2.07
C ASN A 349 -13.57 -5.07 1.61
N GLN A 350 -13.81 -5.13 0.30
CA GLN A 350 -14.63 -6.15 -0.36
C GLN A 350 -14.15 -6.42 -1.78
N ALA A 351 -14.39 -7.63 -2.28
CA ALA A 351 -14.13 -8.00 -3.67
C ALA A 351 -15.09 -9.08 -4.16
N GLY A 352 -15.32 -9.10 -5.47
CA GLY A 352 -16.02 -10.16 -6.18
C GLY A 352 -15.07 -10.94 -7.09
N ALA A 353 -15.48 -12.15 -7.46
CA ALA A 353 -14.83 -12.98 -8.46
C ALA A 353 -15.87 -13.75 -9.28
N LEU A 354 -15.46 -14.17 -10.50
CA LEU A 354 -16.21 -15.13 -11.32
C LEU A 354 -15.24 -16.23 -11.75
N VAL A 355 -15.59 -17.49 -11.46
CA VAL A 355 -14.81 -18.67 -11.85
C VAL A 355 -15.66 -19.54 -12.78
N ASN A 356 -15.08 -19.92 -13.90
CA ASN A 356 -15.69 -20.79 -14.89
C ASN A 356 -14.81 -22.03 -15.10
N VAL A 357 -15.39 -23.22 -14.93
CA VAL A 357 -14.76 -24.51 -15.30
C VAL A 357 -15.22 -24.85 -16.70
N LEU A 358 -14.28 -25.07 -17.61
CA LEU A 358 -14.59 -25.49 -18.99
C LEU A 358 -14.67 -27.01 -19.07
N VAL A 359 -15.31 -27.50 -20.13
CA VAL A 359 -15.58 -28.96 -20.30
C VAL A 359 -14.31 -29.80 -20.47
N ASP A 360 -13.19 -29.21 -20.78
CA ASP A 360 -11.86 -29.83 -20.87
C ASP A 360 -11.11 -29.84 -19.52
N GLY A 361 -11.72 -29.30 -18.46
CA GLY A 361 -11.11 -29.15 -17.14
C GLY A 361 -10.23 -27.92 -16.93
N SER A 362 -10.08 -27.07 -17.93
CA SER A 362 -9.42 -25.76 -17.74
C SER A 362 -10.33 -24.79 -16.98
N VAL A 363 -9.72 -23.85 -16.25
CA VAL A 363 -10.44 -22.93 -15.36
C VAL A 363 -10.09 -21.48 -15.71
N GLN A 364 -11.11 -20.68 -16.00
CA GLN A 364 -11.00 -19.24 -16.17
C GLN A 364 -11.36 -18.51 -14.87
N VAL A 365 -10.52 -17.57 -14.46
CA VAL A 365 -10.72 -16.81 -13.24
C VAL A 365 -10.74 -15.32 -13.57
N HIS A 366 -11.82 -14.65 -13.17
CA HIS A 366 -12.00 -13.22 -13.25
C HIS A 366 -12.04 -12.62 -11.85
N HIS A 367 -11.40 -11.48 -11.65
CA HIS A 367 -11.40 -10.74 -10.39
C HIS A 367 -11.30 -9.24 -10.65
N GLY A 368 -11.58 -8.43 -9.62
CA GLY A 368 -11.56 -6.98 -9.73
C GLY A 368 -10.20 -6.31 -9.53
N GLY A 369 -9.22 -7.05 -9.03
CA GLY A 369 -7.87 -6.55 -8.81
C GLY A 369 -7.10 -6.33 -10.13
N THR A 370 -6.10 -5.43 -10.10
CA THR A 370 -5.24 -5.13 -11.24
C THR A 370 -3.78 -5.50 -10.98
N GLU A 371 -3.11 -6.03 -11.99
CA GLU A 371 -1.68 -6.36 -11.94
C GLU A 371 -0.86 -5.12 -12.30
N MET A 372 0.07 -4.74 -11.42
CA MET A 372 0.97 -3.59 -11.59
C MET A 372 2.45 -3.93 -11.33
N GLY A 373 2.78 -5.23 -11.33
CA GLY A 373 4.11 -5.76 -11.05
C GLY A 373 4.28 -6.39 -9.66
N GLN A 374 3.23 -6.35 -8.81
CA GLN A 374 3.25 -6.92 -7.47
C GLN A 374 2.96 -8.43 -7.42
N GLY A 375 2.73 -9.08 -8.57
CA GLY A 375 2.50 -10.50 -8.67
C GLY A 375 1.10 -10.95 -8.23
N LEU A 376 0.09 -10.07 -8.28
CA LEU A 376 -1.27 -10.41 -7.89
C LEU A 376 -1.82 -11.57 -8.74
N GLN A 377 -1.65 -11.51 -10.07
CA GLN A 377 -2.18 -12.55 -10.97
C GLN A 377 -1.60 -13.94 -10.68
N ILE A 378 -0.29 -14.05 -10.45
CA ILE A 378 0.33 -15.35 -10.16
C ILE A 378 -0.11 -15.87 -8.79
N LYS A 379 -0.18 -15.04 -7.76
CA LYS A 379 -0.65 -15.43 -6.43
C LYS A 379 -2.11 -15.90 -6.48
N LEU A 380 -2.98 -15.17 -7.16
CA LEU A 380 -4.39 -15.56 -7.32
C LEU A 380 -4.55 -16.84 -8.18
N SER A 381 -3.65 -17.06 -9.15
CA SER A 381 -3.62 -18.33 -9.91
C SER A 381 -3.27 -19.51 -9.00
N GLN A 382 -2.29 -19.32 -8.08
CA GLN A 382 -1.92 -20.34 -7.09
C GLN A 382 -3.08 -20.64 -6.13
N VAL A 383 -3.74 -19.59 -5.61
CA VAL A 383 -4.93 -19.73 -4.76
C VAL A 383 -6.06 -20.47 -5.48
N ALA A 384 -6.34 -20.13 -6.74
CA ALA A 384 -7.37 -20.79 -7.52
C ALA A 384 -7.05 -22.27 -7.82
N ALA A 385 -5.78 -22.56 -8.15
CA ALA A 385 -5.31 -23.92 -8.43
C ALA A 385 -5.46 -24.81 -7.20
N ASP A 386 -5.03 -24.34 -6.05
CA ASP A 386 -5.17 -25.03 -4.77
C ASP A 386 -6.65 -25.20 -4.39
N ALA A 387 -7.44 -24.13 -4.44
CA ALA A 387 -8.86 -24.16 -4.10
C ALA A 387 -9.70 -25.07 -5.02
N MET A 388 -9.32 -25.23 -6.30
CA MET A 388 -10.00 -26.15 -7.24
C MET A 388 -9.41 -27.56 -7.23
N GLY A 389 -8.20 -27.74 -6.68
CA GLY A 389 -7.48 -29.01 -6.73
C GLY A 389 -6.97 -29.36 -8.14
N VAL A 390 -6.52 -28.37 -8.92
CA VAL A 390 -6.01 -28.55 -10.29
C VAL A 390 -4.57 -28.03 -10.41
N PRO A 391 -3.80 -28.50 -11.41
CA PRO A 391 -2.47 -27.91 -11.68
C PRO A 391 -2.57 -26.43 -12.02
N LEU A 392 -1.55 -25.65 -11.64
CA LEU A 392 -1.46 -24.22 -11.97
C LEU A 392 -1.60 -23.94 -13.48
N THR A 393 -1.12 -24.84 -14.32
CA THR A 393 -1.22 -24.77 -15.78
C THR A 393 -2.65 -24.84 -16.31
N SER A 394 -3.60 -25.35 -15.52
CA SER A 394 -5.03 -25.38 -15.86
C SER A 394 -5.73 -24.04 -15.58
N ILE A 395 -5.09 -23.12 -14.85
CA ILE A 395 -5.69 -21.82 -14.50
C ILE A 395 -5.34 -20.76 -15.53
N ARG A 396 -6.36 -20.04 -15.99
CA ARG A 396 -6.21 -18.84 -16.82
C ARG A 396 -6.78 -17.61 -16.10
N MET A 397 -5.90 -16.72 -15.64
CA MET A 397 -6.31 -15.39 -15.19
C MET A 397 -6.73 -14.53 -16.38
N MET A 398 -7.91 -13.95 -16.28
CA MET A 398 -8.46 -13.07 -17.30
C MET A 398 -8.13 -11.61 -16.99
N ALA A 399 -8.15 -10.74 -18.00
CA ALA A 399 -8.01 -9.31 -17.82
C ALA A 399 -9.13 -8.76 -16.92
N THR A 400 -8.80 -7.83 -16.02
CA THR A 400 -9.81 -7.16 -15.18
C THR A 400 -10.72 -6.30 -16.04
N ARG A 401 -12.04 -6.54 -15.93
CA ARG A 401 -13.09 -5.85 -16.69
C ARG A 401 -14.29 -5.56 -15.80
N THR A 402 -14.84 -4.35 -15.91
CA THR A 402 -15.97 -3.91 -15.08
C THR A 402 -17.32 -4.50 -15.47
N ASP A 403 -17.45 -5.04 -16.68
CA ASP A 403 -18.66 -5.75 -17.14
C ASP A 403 -18.70 -7.22 -16.72
N VAL A 404 -17.60 -7.75 -16.17
CA VAL A 404 -17.51 -9.14 -15.68
C VAL A 404 -17.50 -9.19 -14.15
N VAL A 405 -16.67 -8.35 -13.51
CA VAL A 405 -16.63 -8.21 -12.05
C VAL A 405 -16.79 -6.71 -11.72
N PRO A 406 -18.03 -6.26 -11.51
CA PRO A 406 -18.34 -4.86 -11.26
C PRO A 406 -18.14 -4.45 -9.79
N ASN A 407 -18.16 -3.14 -9.54
CA ASN A 407 -18.20 -2.52 -8.20
C ASN A 407 -17.04 -2.95 -7.29
N THR A 408 -15.86 -3.14 -7.86
CA THR A 408 -14.67 -3.55 -7.12
C THR A 408 -13.93 -2.34 -6.58
N SER A 409 -13.29 -2.53 -5.43
CA SER A 409 -12.42 -1.52 -4.82
C SER A 409 -11.09 -1.40 -5.59
N ALA A 410 -10.35 -0.34 -5.32
CA ALA A 410 -9.01 -0.17 -5.86
C ALA A 410 -8.07 -1.32 -5.47
N THR A 411 -7.11 -1.63 -6.32
CA THR A 411 -6.00 -2.52 -5.95
C THR A 411 -4.97 -1.71 -5.16
N ALA A 412 -5.21 -1.62 -3.86
CA ALA A 412 -4.48 -0.79 -2.92
C ALA A 412 -4.52 -1.41 -1.50
N ALA A 413 -4.09 -0.66 -0.47
CA ALA A 413 -4.10 -1.03 0.95
C ALA A 413 -3.40 -2.36 1.28
N SER A 414 -2.56 -2.87 0.40
CA SER A 414 -1.88 -4.17 0.50
C SER A 414 -2.83 -5.38 0.66
N SER A 415 -4.12 -5.22 0.34
CA SER A 415 -5.19 -6.22 0.56
C SER A 415 -5.63 -6.94 -0.72
N GLY A 416 -4.93 -6.74 -1.85
CA GLY A 416 -5.36 -7.28 -3.14
C GLY A 416 -5.48 -8.80 -3.16
N THR A 417 -4.53 -9.53 -2.56
CA THR A 417 -4.58 -11.00 -2.47
C THR A 417 -5.63 -11.45 -1.48
N ASP A 418 -5.76 -10.80 -0.31
CA ASP A 418 -6.75 -11.13 0.71
C ASP A 418 -8.19 -11.04 0.16
N LEU A 419 -8.52 -9.90 -0.43
CA LEU A 419 -9.86 -9.63 -0.92
C LEU A 419 -10.23 -10.49 -2.13
N ASN A 420 -9.39 -10.45 -3.17
CA ASN A 420 -9.68 -11.18 -4.41
C ASN A 420 -9.48 -12.69 -4.24
N GLY A 421 -8.49 -13.13 -3.46
CA GLY A 421 -8.28 -14.53 -3.11
C GLY A 421 -9.45 -15.11 -2.33
N GLY A 422 -9.94 -14.39 -1.31
CA GLY A 422 -11.13 -14.81 -0.56
C GLY A 422 -12.38 -14.94 -1.44
N ALA A 423 -12.58 -14.02 -2.38
CA ALA A 423 -13.68 -14.10 -3.34
C ALA A 423 -13.54 -15.31 -4.30
N ILE A 424 -12.31 -15.57 -4.80
CA ILE A 424 -12.01 -16.74 -5.64
C ILE A 424 -12.26 -18.04 -4.88
N MET A 425 -11.79 -18.15 -3.63
CA MET A 425 -12.01 -19.33 -2.78
C MET A 425 -13.50 -19.61 -2.57
N ALA A 426 -14.32 -18.59 -2.35
CA ALA A 426 -15.77 -18.73 -2.21
C ALA A 426 -16.43 -19.27 -3.48
N ALA A 427 -16.03 -18.77 -4.66
CA ALA A 427 -16.50 -19.30 -5.95
C ALA A 427 -16.08 -20.75 -6.17
N CYS A 428 -14.81 -21.08 -5.90
CA CYS A 428 -14.24 -22.42 -6.03
C CYS A 428 -14.94 -23.44 -5.10
N ALA A 429 -15.20 -23.05 -3.86
CA ALA A 429 -15.92 -23.89 -2.90
C ALA A 429 -17.33 -24.25 -3.42
N THR A 430 -18.05 -23.27 -3.98
CA THR A 430 -19.37 -23.49 -4.58
C THR A 430 -19.30 -24.44 -5.77
N LEU A 431 -18.30 -24.29 -6.65
CA LEU A 431 -18.12 -25.19 -7.81
C LEU A 431 -17.76 -26.60 -7.38
N ARG A 432 -16.85 -26.79 -6.44
CA ARG A 432 -16.49 -28.09 -5.89
C ARG A 432 -17.70 -28.79 -5.27
N ALA A 433 -18.49 -28.06 -4.48
CA ALA A 433 -19.70 -28.64 -3.89
C ALA A 433 -20.73 -29.12 -4.94
N ARG A 434 -20.84 -28.43 -6.08
CA ARG A 434 -21.69 -28.84 -7.19
C ARG A 434 -21.12 -30.02 -7.97
N MET A 435 -19.81 -30.13 -8.11
CA MET A 435 -19.12 -31.16 -8.85
C MET A 435 -18.92 -32.45 -8.04
N ALA A 436 -18.87 -32.36 -6.70
CA ALA A 436 -18.61 -33.51 -5.82
C ALA A 436 -19.62 -34.66 -5.96
N PRO A 437 -20.96 -34.46 -6.07
CA PRO A 437 -21.90 -35.54 -6.31
C PRO A 437 -21.65 -36.27 -7.65
N VAL A 438 -21.30 -35.52 -8.69
CA VAL A 438 -20.96 -36.10 -10.01
C VAL A 438 -19.71 -36.97 -9.92
N ALA A 439 -18.68 -36.46 -9.23
CA ALA A 439 -17.44 -37.19 -8.97
C ALA A 439 -17.71 -38.46 -8.14
N ALA A 440 -18.56 -38.38 -7.12
CA ALA A 440 -18.94 -39.49 -6.28
C ALA A 440 -19.59 -40.61 -7.13
N THR A 441 -20.50 -40.25 -8.04
CA THR A 441 -21.10 -41.21 -8.98
C THR A 441 -20.06 -41.90 -9.87
N LEU A 442 -19.09 -41.12 -10.41
CA LEU A 442 -18.01 -41.66 -11.25
C LEU A 442 -17.03 -42.56 -10.48
N LEU A 443 -16.87 -42.32 -9.20
CA LEU A 443 -15.96 -43.06 -8.31
C LEU A 443 -16.64 -44.29 -7.69
N SER A 444 -17.97 -44.36 -7.66
CA SER A 444 -18.73 -45.50 -7.14
C SER A 444 -18.59 -46.74 -8.06
N GLY A 445 -18.70 -47.95 -7.50
CA GLY A 445 -18.63 -49.22 -8.23
C GLY A 445 -18.11 -50.34 -7.34
N ASP A 446 -18.13 -51.57 -7.86
CA ASP A 446 -17.71 -52.78 -7.16
C ASP A 446 -18.40 -52.99 -5.78
N GLY A 447 -19.66 -52.54 -5.67
CA GLY A 447 -20.43 -52.61 -4.43
C GLY A 447 -20.11 -51.55 -3.39
N VAL A 448 -19.24 -50.56 -3.71
CA VAL A 448 -18.93 -49.41 -2.87
C VAL A 448 -19.63 -48.17 -3.42
N GLU A 449 -20.50 -47.58 -2.62
CA GLU A 449 -21.12 -46.29 -2.90
C GLU A 449 -20.25 -45.18 -2.28
N VAL A 450 -19.86 -44.20 -3.10
CA VAL A 450 -19.08 -43.03 -2.67
C VAL A 450 -20.03 -41.86 -2.44
N THR A 451 -19.86 -41.15 -1.34
CA THR A 451 -20.63 -39.93 -1.03
C THR A 451 -19.86 -38.67 -1.39
N ALA A 452 -20.57 -37.55 -1.58
CA ALA A 452 -19.94 -36.28 -2.03
C ALA A 452 -18.91 -35.69 -1.06
N ASP A 453 -19.08 -35.95 0.23
CA ASP A 453 -18.20 -35.50 1.30
C ASP A 453 -16.89 -36.30 1.41
N GLU A 454 -16.84 -37.49 0.81
CA GLU A 454 -15.62 -38.28 0.68
C GLU A 454 -14.74 -37.89 -0.51
N VAL A 455 -15.24 -37.01 -1.40
CA VAL A 455 -14.54 -36.64 -2.63
C VAL A 455 -13.44 -35.64 -2.40
N HIS A 456 -12.25 -35.97 -2.88
CA HIS A 456 -11.06 -35.14 -2.83
C HIS A 456 -10.61 -34.72 -4.23
N PHE A 457 -10.41 -33.41 -4.43
CA PHE A 457 -9.87 -32.82 -5.65
C PHE A 457 -8.40 -32.45 -5.39
N GLU A 458 -7.47 -33.01 -6.13
CA GLU A 458 -6.04 -32.82 -5.92
C GLU A 458 -5.25 -32.93 -7.23
N ALA A 459 -4.49 -31.88 -7.58
CA ALA A 459 -3.58 -31.85 -8.73
C ALA A 459 -4.19 -32.34 -10.08
N GLY A 460 -5.46 -32.04 -10.30
CA GLY A 460 -6.20 -32.45 -11.52
C GLY A 460 -6.76 -33.86 -11.49
N SER A 461 -6.59 -34.58 -10.38
CA SER A 461 -7.14 -35.91 -10.10
C SER A 461 -8.24 -35.80 -9.04
N VAL A 462 -9.24 -36.65 -9.14
CA VAL A 462 -10.34 -36.74 -8.18
C VAL A 462 -10.42 -38.16 -7.64
N SER A 463 -10.47 -38.31 -6.31
CA SER A 463 -10.48 -39.58 -5.59
C SER A 463 -11.49 -39.53 -4.45
N ALA A 464 -11.72 -40.66 -3.79
CA ALA A 464 -12.56 -40.73 -2.60
C ALA A 464 -11.89 -41.52 -1.50
N THR A 465 -12.17 -41.16 -0.23
CA THR A 465 -11.62 -41.83 0.95
C THR A 465 -11.98 -43.31 1.00
N SER A 466 -13.23 -43.68 0.67
CA SER A 466 -13.74 -45.06 0.66
C SER A 466 -13.19 -45.93 -0.50
N ARG A 467 -12.62 -45.31 -1.55
CA ARG A 467 -12.01 -46.00 -2.71
C ARG A 467 -10.63 -45.40 -3.08
N PRO A 468 -9.60 -45.52 -2.26
CA PRO A 468 -8.32 -44.82 -2.43
C PRO A 468 -7.54 -45.23 -3.70
N GLY A 469 -7.85 -46.41 -4.26
CA GLY A 469 -7.22 -46.93 -5.49
C GLY A 469 -7.91 -46.48 -6.79
N VAL A 470 -9.06 -45.82 -6.71
CA VAL A 470 -9.82 -45.36 -7.88
C VAL A 470 -9.68 -43.87 -8.05
N ARG A 471 -9.34 -43.43 -9.25
CA ARG A 471 -9.19 -42.02 -9.59
C ARG A 471 -9.88 -41.71 -10.92
N VAL A 472 -10.45 -40.52 -11.01
CA VAL A 472 -10.97 -39.95 -12.26
C VAL A 472 -10.28 -38.61 -12.51
N SER A 473 -10.17 -38.17 -13.76
CA SER A 473 -9.59 -36.86 -14.04
C SER A 473 -10.58 -35.74 -13.71
N PHE A 474 -10.08 -34.59 -13.30
CA PHE A 474 -10.91 -33.38 -13.13
C PHE A 474 -11.68 -33.03 -14.42
N ALA A 475 -11.04 -33.23 -15.59
CA ALA A 475 -11.68 -33.05 -16.90
C ALA A 475 -12.86 -33.98 -17.16
N ASP A 476 -12.78 -35.24 -16.72
CA ASP A 476 -13.90 -36.19 -16.86
C ASP A 476 -15.08 -35.81 -15.96
N VAL A 477 -14.79 -35.37 -14.73
CA VAL A 477 -15.83 -34.84 -13.82
C VAL A 477 -16.47 -33.59 -14.42
N ALA A 478 -15.69 -32.63 -14.94
CA ALA A 478 -16.22 -31.41 -15.58
C ALA A 478 -17.10 -31.75 -16.81
N ARG A 479 -16.64 -32.67 -17.65
CA ARG A 479 -17.39 -33.13 -18.84
C ARG A 479 -18.70 -33.82 -18.47
N THR A 480 -18.67 -34.66 -17.45
CA THR A 480 -19.87 -35.38 -16.97
C THR A 480 -20.84 -34.40 -16.31
N ALA A 481 -20.35 -33.50 -15.45
CA ALA A 481 -21.15 -32.45 -14.83
C ALA A 481 -21.87 -31.57 -15.89
N HIS A 482 -21.17 -31.22 -16.98
CA HIS A 482 -21.80 -30.48 -18.08
C HIS A 482 -22.94 -31.29 -18.74
N ARG A 483 -22.72 -32.59 -18.99
CA ARG A 483 -23.75 -33.49 -19.58
C ARG A 483 -24.96 -33.66 -18.65
N GLU A 484 -24.73 -33.67 -17.35
CA GLU A 484 -25.77 -33.74 -16.33
C GLU A 484 -26.40 -32.36 -16.02
N ARG A 485 -26.02 -31.32 -16.77
CA ARG A 485 -26.57 -29.97 -16.65
C ARG A 485 -26.28 -29.33 -15.29
N VAL A 486 -25.13 -29.64 -14.68
CA VAL A 486 -24.61 -29.01 -13.51
C VAL A 486 -23.90 -27.71 -13.92
N SER A 487 -24.21 -26.59 -13.24
CA SER A 487 -23.58 -25.30 -13.54
C SER A 487 -22.11 -25.30 -13.15
N LEU A 488 -21.23 -25.03 -14.12
CA LEU A 488 -19.78 -24.93 -14.01
C LEU A 488 -19.28 -23.50 -13.90
N SER A 489 -20.16 -22.56 -13.59
CA SER A 489 -19.84 -21.14 -13.39
C SER A 489 -20.35 -20.68 -12.03
N SER A 490 -19.53 -19.94 -11.28
CA SER A 490 -19.95 -19.39 -9.99
C SER A 490 -19.29 -18.04 -9.74
N THR A 491 -20.07 -17.10 -9.20
CA THR A 491 -19.52 -15.90 -8.57
C THR A 491 -19.13 -16.21 -7.14
N GLY A 492 -18.13 -15.47 -6.63
CA GLY A 492 -17.75 -15.45 -5.24
C GLY A 492 -17.66 -14.01 -4.73
N PHE A 493 -17.82 -13.85 -3.44
CA PHE A 493 -17.74 -12.56 -2.77
C PHE A 493 -17.02 -12.71 -1.42
N TYR A 494 -16.20 -11.72 -1.11
CA TYR A 494 -15.50 -11.64 0.18
C TYR A 494 -15.55 -10.22 0.71
N ARG A 495 -15.70 -10.08 2.01
CA ARG A 495 -15.52 -8.84 2.76
C ARG A 495 -14.68 -9.11 3.99
N THR A 496 -13.78 -8.20 4.32
CA THR A 496 -12.96 -8.32 5.54
C THR A 496 -13.85 -8.23 6.78
N PRO A 497 -13.82 -9.24 7.66
CA PRO A 497 -14.67 -9.25 8.85
C PRO A 497 -14.12 -8.33 9.95
N HIS A 498 -15.00 -7.89 10.86
CA HIS A 498 -14.69 -7.29 12.16
C HIS A 498 -13.89 -5.98 12.12
N ILE A 499 -13.78 -5.30 10.99
CA ILE A 499 -13.12 -4.00 10.88
C ILE A 499 -14.14 -2.87 11.02
N TRP A 500 -13.75 -1.84 11.76
CA TRP A 500 -14.54 -0.62 11.93
C TRP A 500 -13.67 0.52 12.45
N PHE A 501 -14.04 1.75 12.18
CA PHE A 501 -13.40 2.93 12.76
C PHE A 501 -14.41 4.07 12.85
N ASP A 502 -14.51 4.64 14.02
CA ASP A 502 -15.33 5.84 14.28
C ASP A 502 -14.43 7.08 14.25
N ARG A 503 -14.65 7.92 13.26
CA ARG A 503 -13.86 9.15 13.05
C ARG A 503 -14.14 10.23 14.09
N GLU A 504 -15.32 10.25 14.70
CA GLU A 504 -15.71 11.26 15.69
C GLU A 504 -14.97 11.02 17.02
N THR A 505 -14.93 9.77 17.46
CA THR A 505 -14.23 9.38 18.69
C THR A 505 -12.74 9.09 18.45
N GLY A 506 -12.31 8.88 17.23
CA GLY A 506 -10.96 8.44 16.89
C GLY A 506 -10.64 7.04 17.41
N LYS A 507 -11.63 6.16 17.51
CA LYS A 507 -11.51 4.81 18.05
C LYS A 507 -11.99 3.75 17.07
N GLY A 508 -11.38 2.55 17.18
CA GLY A 508 -11.82 1.43 16.37
C GLY A 508 -10.80 0.33 16.20
N ARG A 509 -11.18 -0.59 15.32
CA ARG A 509 -10.35 -1.66 14.79
C ARG A 509 -10.30 -1.52 13.27
N PRO A 510 -9.53 -0.56 12.72
CA PRO A 510 -9.54 -0.27 11.30
C PRO A 510 -8.82 -1.33 10.45
N PHE A 511 -8.01 -2.21 11.05
CA PHE A 511 -7.18 -3.16 10.32
C PHE A 511 -7.59 -4.61 10.55
N ALA A 512 -7.44 -5.43 9.50
CA ALA A 512 -7.65 -6.87 9.57
C ALA A 512 -6.57 -7.54 10.43
N TYR A 513 -5.32 -7.10 10.22
CA TYR A 513 -4.12 -7.55 10.93
C TYR A 513 -2.99 -6.53 10.72
N TYR A 514 -1.88 -6.72 11.44
CA TYR A 514 -0.65 -5.95 11.25
C TYR A 514 0.42 -6.81 10.58
N ALA A 515 1.07 -6.25 9.55
CA ALA A 515 2.37 -6.70 9.10
C ALA A 515 3.43 -6.07 9.99
N CYS A 516 4.32 -6.89 10.54
CA CYS A 516 5.38 -6.47 11.44
C CYS A 516 6.74 -6.74 10.82
N GLY A 517 7.71 -5.90 11.11
CA GLY A 517 9.07 -6.06 10.63
C GLY A 517 10.06 -5.21 11.41
N ALA A 518 11.35 -5.44 11.12
CA ALA A 518 12.41 -4.56 11.54
C ALA A 518 13.51 -4.54 10.48
N ALA A 519 14.27 -3.45 10.43
CA ALA A 519 15.39 -3.29 9.51
C ALA A 519 16.62 -2.76 10.25
N VAL A 520 17.79 -3.31 9.90
CA VAL A 520 19.10 -2.74 10.25
C VAL A 520 19.72 -2.16 9.00
N THR A 521 20.08 -0.88 9.05
CA THR A 521 20.73 -0.20 7.94
C THR A 521 22.05 0.39 8.39
N GLU A 522 23.14 0.08 7.67
CA GLU A 522 24.45 0.67 7.87
C GLU A 522 24.79 1.59 6.70
N VAL A 523 25.21 2.80 6.99
CA VAL A 523 25.54 3.83 6.01
C VAL A 523 26.95 4.38 6.23
N GLU A 524 27.55 4.90 5.17
CA GLU A 524 28.79 5.67 5.21
C GLU A 524 28.55 7.01 4.50
N VAL A 525 28.94 8.11 5.14
CA VAL A 525 28.78 9.47 4.61
C VAL A 525 30.15 10.14 4.49
N ASP A 526 30.45 10.70 3.32
CA ASP A 526 31.62 11.55 3.11
C ASP A 526 31.36 12.94 3.70
N GLY A 527 32.14 13.32 4.72
CA GLY A 527 31.96 14.59 5.45
C GLY A 527 32.30 15.85 4.65
N PHE A 528 32.91 15.73 3.46
CA PHE A 528 33.18 16.88 2.59
C PHE A 528 32.14 17.06 1.50
N THR A 529 31.69 15.96 0.88
CA THR A 529 30.74 16.01 -0.25
C THR A 529 29.29 15.81 0.21
N GLY A 530 29.08 15.19 1.39
CA GLY A 530 27.78 14.75 1.82
C GLY A 530 27.29 13.47 1.10
N GLU A 531 28.10 12.88 0.20
CA GLU A 531 27.75 11.65 -0.49
C GLU A 531 27.55 10.53 0.52
N MET A 532 26.44 9.84 0.40
CA MET A 532 26.04 8.74 1.27
C MET A 532 25.99 7.42 0.49
N HIS A 533 26.53 6.37 1.09
CA HIS A 533 26.40 5.00 0.60
C HIS A 533 25.72 4.13 1.65
N VAL A 534 24.70 3.40 1.24
CA VAL A 534 24.13 2.32 2.04
C VAL A 534 25.06 1.11 1.91
N ARG A 535 25.67 0.71 3.02
CA ARG A 535 26.70 -0.34 3.03
C ARG A 535 26.10 -1.74 3.12
N ARG A 536 25.11 -1.89 3.99
CA ARG A 536 24.42 -3.15 4.24
C ARG A 536 23.02 -2.89 4.80
N VAL A 537 22.10 -3.76 4.41
CA VAL A 537 20.73 -3.79 4.93
C VAL A 537 20.39 -5.20 5.35
N ASP A 538 19.83 -5.35 6.54
CA ASP A 538 19.25 -6.61 7.03
C ASP A 538 17.77 -6.33 7.36
N ILE A 539 16.84 -7.09 6.79
CA ILE A 539 15.40 -6.93 7.02
C ILE A 539 14.82 -8.26 7.46
N LEU A 540 14.10 -8.24 8.57
CA LEU A 540 13.24 -9.33 9.00
C LEU A 540 11.79 -8.86 8.99
N HIS A 541 10.97 -9.45 8.10
CA HIS A 541 9.60 -9.03 7.88
C HIS A 541 8.64 -10.22 7.92
N ASP A 542 7.58 -10.10 8.73
CA ASP A 542 6.51 -11.09 8.78
C ASP A 542 5.40 -10.73 7.78
N ALA A 543 5.31 -11.49 6.72
CA ALA A 543 4.26 -11.43 5.71
C ALA A 543 3.26 -12.59 5.83
N GLY A 544 3.28 -13.36 6.94
CA GLY A 544 2.53 -14.59 7.12
C GLY A 544 3.07 -15.74 6.27
N ALA A 545 2.23 -16.74 5.99
CA ALA A 545 2.59 -17.85 5.11
C ALA A 545 2.70 -17.35 3.66
N SER A 546 3.90 -17.40 3.10
CA SER A 546 4.17 -16.90 1.74
C SER A 546 3.49 -17.77 0.68
N ILE A 547 2.70 -17.16 -0.18
CA ILE A 547 2.12 -17.80 -1.38
C ILE A 547 3.17 -17.90 -2.49
N ASN A 548 4.06 -16.88 -2.60
CA ASN A 548 5.11 -16.86 -3.60
C ASN A 548 6.35 -16.12 -3.05
N PRO A 549 7.34 -16.85 -2.50
CA PRO A 549 8.49 -16.24 -1.82
C PRO A 549 9.31 -15.29 -2.69
N LEU A 550 9.49 -15.60 -3.98
CA LEU A 550 10.26 -14.74 -4.89
C LEU A 550 9.58 -13.37 -5.09
N VAL A 551 8.25 -13.37 -5.20
CA VAL A 551 7.49 -12.12 -5.31
C VAL A 551 7.56 -11.35 -3.99
N ASP A 552 7.44 -12.02 -2.86
CA ASP A 552 7.44 -11.37 -1.54
C ASP A 552 8.79 -10.72 -1.25
N ILE A 553 9.91 -11.41 -1.50
CA ILE A 553 11.27 -10.86 -1.37
C ILE A 553 11.41 -9.62 -2.27
N GLY A 554 11.08 -9.73 -3.57
CA GLY A 554 11.18 -8.60 -4.49
C GLY A 554 10.28 -7.40 -4.12
N GLN A 555 9.16 -7.63 -3.40
CA GLN A 555 8.33 -6.54 -2.89
C GLN A 555 8.94 -5.85 -1.66
N VAL A 556 9.64 -6.58 -0.79
CA VAL A 556 10.37 -6.01 0.36
C VAL A 556 11.55 -5.18 -0.14
N GLU A 557 12.39 -5.75 -1.02
CA GLU A 557 13.55 -5.06 -1.61
C GLU A 557 13.13 -3.79 -2.38
N GLY A 558 12.15 -3.92 -3.28
CA GLY A 558 11.62 -2.78 -4.03
C GLY A 558 10.95 -1.71 -3.14
N GLY A 559 10.36 -2.11 -2.01
CA GLY A 559 9.84 -1.20 -1.00
C GLY A 559 10.93 -0.42 -0.28
N PHE A 560 12.01 -1.10 0.11
CA PHE A 560 13.18 -0.50 0.74
C PHE A 560 13.85 0.52 -0.19
N VAL A 561 14.17 0.14 -1.43
CA VAL A 561 14.83 1.03 -2.39
C VAL A 561 14.01 2.29 -2.66
N GLN A 562 12.70 2.15 -2.80
CA GLN A 562 11.80 3.28 -2.98
C GLN A 562 11.74 4.19 -1.74
N GLY A 563 11.73 3.61 -0.54
CA GLY A 563 11.81 4.36 0.72
C GLY A 563 13.16 5.04 0.90
N MET A 564 14.25 4.36 0.57
CA MET A 564 15.60 4.92 0.58
C MET A 564 15.69 6.16 -0.33
N GLY A 565 15.19 6.05 -1.56
CA GLY A 565 15.16 7.18 -2.48
C GLY A 565 14.46 8.41 -1.88
N TRP A 566 13.29 8.22 -1.28
CA TRP A 566 12.50 9.28 -0.67
C TRP A 566 13.23 10.03 0.45
N VAL A 567 13.95 9.31 1.32
CA VAL A 567 14.61 9.93 2.49
C VAL A 567 16.04 10.41 2.21
N THR A 568 16.58 10.19 0.99
CA THR A 568 17.98 10.48 0.68
C THR A 568 18.20 11.36 -0.55
N MET A 569 17.65 11.00 -1.71
CA MET A 569 18.04 11.62 -2.98
C MET A 569 16.91 12.13 -3.86
N GLU A 570 15.68 11.67 -3.63
CA GLU A 570 14.53 12.11 -4.42
C GLU A 570 13.97 13.41 -3.87
N GLU A 571 13.95 14.45 -4.70
CA GLU A 571 13.43 15.75 -4.31
C GLU A 571 12.55 16.33 -5.42
N VAL A 572 11.32 16.70 -5.07
CA VAL A 572 10.41 17.42 -5.96
C VAL A 572 10.48 18.92 -5.63
N VAL A 573 10.96 19.71 -6.57
CA VAL A 573 11.20 21.15 -6.41
C VAL A 573 10.25 21.94 -7.29
N TRP A 574 9.63 22.98 -6.72
CA TRP A 574 8.81 23.97 -7.41
C TRP A 574 9.49 25.35 -7.37
N ASP A 575 9.36 26.12 -8.45
CA ASP A 575 9.77 27.53 -8.43
C ASP A 575 8.70 28.42 -7.76
N ALA A 576 9.00 29.70 -7.60
CA ALA A 576 8.10 30.67 -6.96
C ALA A 576 6.77 30.87 -7.71
N ALA A 577 6.67 30.45 -8.96
CA ALA A 577 5.45 30.47 -9.76
C ALA A 577 4.68 29.14 -9.73
N GLY A 578 5.12 28.17 -8.92
CA GLY A 578 4.50 26.86 -8.78
C GLY A 578 4.85 25.86 -9.90
N ARG A 579 5.82 26.17 -10.79
CA ARG A 579 6.25 25.24 -11.83
C ARG A 579 7.18 24.19 -11.25
N THR A 580 6.93 22.92 -11.56
CA THR A 580 7.80 21.82 -11.16
C THR A 580 9.11 21.86 -11.93
N LEU A 581 10.24 22.05 -11.25
CA LEU A 581 11.58 22.08 -11.83
C LEU A 581 12.14 20.67 -12.06
N THR A 582 11.82 19.73 -11.18
CA THR A 582 12.22 18.32 -11.27
C THR A 582 11.20 17.50 -12.04
N HIS A 583 11.03 17.81 -13.33
CA HIS A 583 9.96 17.28 -14.17
C HIS A 583 10.43 16.22 -15.20
N ALA A 584 11.69 15.82 -15.16
CA ALA A 584 12.25 14.89 -16.13
C ALA A 584 13.25 13.93 -15.47
N PRO A 585 13.56 12.77 -16.07
CA PRO A 585 14.58 11.85 -15.56
C PRO A 585 15.97 12.48 -15.37
N SER A 586 16.26 13.56 -16.10
CA SER A 586 17.52 14.31 -15.97
C SER A 586 17.54 15.30 -14.81
N THR A 587 16.38 15.64 -14.25
CA THR A 587 16.25 16.64 -13.17
C THR A 587 15.70 16.02 -11.87
N TYR A 588 15.19 14.80 -11.91
CA TYR A 588 14.68 14.06 -10.76
C TYR A 588 15.51 12.78 -10.55
N LYS A 589 16.24 12.68 -9.47
CA LYS A 589 17.14 11.56 -9.19
C LYS A 589 16.39 10.46 -8.44
N ILE A 590 16.23 9.30 -9.08
CA ILE A 590 15.82 8.06 -8.42
C ILE A 590 17.05 7.20 -8.10
N PRO A 591 16.99 6.26 -7.14
CA PRO A 591 18.07 5.31 -6.90
C PRO A 591 18.42 4.53 -8.18
N ALA A 592 19.70 4.52 -8.53
CA ALA A 592 20.26 3.68 -9.57
C ALA A 592 20.68 2.32 -8.99
N ALA A 593 20.97 1.35 -9.85
CA ALA A 593 21.45 0.03 -9.41
C ALA A 593 22.74 0.09 -8.56
N THR A 594 23.55 1.14 -8.78
CA THR A 594 24.79 1.38 -8.00
C THR A 594 24.56 2.02 -6.63
N ASP A 595 23.37 2.56 -6.38
CA ASP A 595 22.99 3.17 -5.09
C ASP A 595 22.42 2.11 -4.12
N VAL A 596 22.03 0.94 -4.66
CA VAL A 596 21.52 -0.19 -3.87
C VAL A 596 22.67 -0.94 -3.23
N PRO A 597 22.60 -1.30 -1.94
CA PRO A 597 23.66 -2.07 -1.30
C PRO A 597 23.86 -3.42 -2.00
N SER A 598 25.10 -3.89 -2.08
CA SER A 598 25.41 -5.21 -2.62
C SER A 598 25.19 -6.33 -1.61
N ASP A 599 25.03 -5.98 -0.34
CA ASP A 599 24.84 -6.91 0.78
C ASP A 599 23.48 -6.64 1.44
N TRP A 600 22.60 -7.65 1.35
CA TRP A 600 21.23 -7.64 1.84
C TRP A 600 21.04 -8.73 2.88
#